data_1a434eafe8dd5e5cec1667e092581529
#
_entry.id   1a434eafe8dd5e5cec1667e092581529
#
_cell.length_a   1.000
_cell.length_b   1.000
_cell.length_c   1.000
_cell.angle_alpha   90.00
_cell.angle_beta   90.00
_cell.angle_gamma   90.00
#
_symmetry.space_group_name_H-M   'P 1'
#
loop_
_entity.id
_entity.type
_entity.pdbx_description
1 polymer ?
#
loop_
_entity_poly.entity_id
_entity_poly.type
_entity_poly.pdbx_seq_one_letter_code
_entity_poly.pdbx_strand_id
1 'polypeptide(L)'
;VDNGIDQIKVYRINKRTDKLELVDIVRCPRESGPRIIRFSADGRYAYVLFELSNEIKVYSYNGEGDTPEFELLQSVSTLAKKEDGSISHNAASGLALAPDGKHLFCTTAGENTVGMFEVDGETGLLDRKFVLPVSGDYPKDLVIFPDNQHIAVANHSSNSITTFKVDYEKNI
;
A
#
# COMPACT_ATOMS: atom_id res chain seq x y z
N VAL A 1 7.07 -2.75 -9.04
CA VAL A 1 7.15 -1.29 -8.82
C VAL A 1 8.60 -0.85 -8.73
N ASP A 2 8.91 0.32 -9.25
CA ASP A 2 10.26 0.87 -9.32
C ASP A 2 10.25 2.30 -8.77
N ASN A 3 10.65 2.43 -7.52
CA ASN A 3 10.64 3.70 -6.77
C ASN A 3 11.57 4.75 -7.41
N GLY A 4 12.74 4.31 -7.90
CA GLY A 4 13.79 5.22 -8.37
C GLY A 4 13.50 5.92 -9.71
N ILE A 5 12.54 5.42 -10.49
CA ILE A 5 12.18 5.97 -11.80
C ILE A 5 10.67 6.16 -11.98
N ASP A 6 9.90 6.12 -10.89
CA ASP A 6 8.45 6.35 -10.85
C ASP A 6 7.68 5.50 -11.88
N GLN A 7 7.89 4.17 -11.85
CA GLN A 7 7.25 3.26 -12.80
C GLN A 7 6.75 1.97 -12.14
N ILE A 8 5.68 1.43 -12.69
CA ILE A 8 5.26 0.05 -12.48
C ILE A 8 5.53 -0.70 -13.76
N LYS A 9 6.50 -1.61 -13.76
CA LYS A 9 6.81 -2.46 -14.92
C LYS A 9 5.99 -3.74 -14.82
N VAL A 10 5.31 -4.07 -15.89
CA VAL A 10 4.47 -5.26 -16.00
C VAL A 10 5.16 -6.27 -16.88
N TYR A 11 5.33 -7.47 -16.35
CA TYR A 11 5.98 -8.57 -17.07
C TYR A 11 5.02 -9.74 -17.22
N ARG A 12 5.05 -10.38 -18.35
CA ARG A 12 4.41 -11.67 -18.59
C ARG A 12 5.45 -12.79 -18.46
N ILE A 13 5.03 -13.89 -17.85
CA ILE A 13 5.85 -15.12 -17.84
C ILE A 13 5.58 -15.87 -19.15
N ASN A 14 6.58 -15.98 -20.00
CA ASN A 14 6.50 -16.83 -21.18
C ASN A 14 6.66 -18.28 -20.74
N LYS A 15 5.56 -19.03 -20.67
CA LYS A 15 5.52 -20.43 -20.21
C LYS A 15 6.33 -21.41 -21.08
N ARG A 16 6.68 -21.03 -22.32
CA ARG A 16 7.47 -21.88 -23.23
C ARG A 16 8.96 -21.71 -22.99
N THR A 17 9.41 -20.54 -22.59
CA THR A 17 10.83 -20.21 -22.45
C THR A 17 11.26 -19.96 -21.01
N ASP A 18 10.29 -19.94 -20.05
CA ASP A 18 10.46 -19.58 -18.64
C ASP A 18 11.13 -18.20 -18.45
N LYS A 19 10.89 -17.27 -19.39
CA LYS A 19 11.45 -15.92 -19.35
C LYS A 19 10.37 -14.89 -19.06
N LEU A 20 10.80 -13.81 -18.40
CA LEU A 20 9.99 -12.61 -18.24
C LEU A 20 10.06 -11.75 -19.50
N GLU A 21 8.92 -11.35 -20.00
CA GLU A 21 8.76 -10.43 -21.13
C GLU A 21 8.09 -9.16 -20.62
N LEU A 22 8.76 -8.01 -20.80
CA LEU A 22 8.17 -6.71 -20.47
C LEU A 22 7.01 -6.45 -21.45
N VAL A 23 5.79 -6.29 -20.93
CA VAL A 23 4.58 -6.08 -21.73
C VAL A 23 4.02 -4.68 -21.59
N ASP A 24 4.25 -4.01 -20.45
CA ASP A 24 3.79 -2.64 -20.22
C ASP A 24 4.60 -1.89 -19.18
N ILE A 25 4.50 -0.55 -19.21
CA ILE A 25 5.08 0.37 -18.23
C ILE A 25 4.03 1.40 -17.84
N VAL A 26 3.45 1.26 -16.64
CA VAL A 26 2.58 2.29 -16.05
C VAL A 26 3.47 3.40 -15.49
N ARG A 27 3.36 4.60 -16.05
CA ARG A 27 4.11 5.78 -15.60
C ARG A 27 3.39 6.44 -14.44
N CYS A 28 4.10 6.64 -13.35
CA CYS A 28 3.60 7.35 -12.17
C CYS A 28 4.03 8.83 -12.20
N PRO A 29 3.39 9.69 -11.40
CA PRO A 29 3.85 11.07 -11.24
C PRO A 29 5.32 11.12 -10.81
N ARG A 30 6.03 12.15 -11.24
CA ARG A 30 7.44 12.36 -10.85
C ARG A 30 7.57 12.51 -9.33
N GLU A 31 8.63 11.93 -8.78
CA GLU A 31 8.94 12.00 -7.35
C GLU A 31 7.83 11.45 -6.44
N SER A 32 6.98 10.54 -6.98
CA SER A 32 5.95 9.87 -6.18
C SER A 32 6.45 8.60 -5.49
N GLY A 33 7.42 7.91 -6.07
CA GLY A 33 8.08 6.75 -5.50
C GLY A 33 7.16 5.55 -5.27
N PRO A 34 6.62 4.88 -6.31
CA PRO A 34 5.83 3.66 -6.14
C PRO A 34 6.69 2.56 -5.51
N ARG A 35 6.22 2.01 -4.37
CA ARG A 35 7.02 1.12 -3.52
C ARG A 35 6.45 -0.29 -3.40
N ILE A 36 5.16 -0.41 -3.09
CA ILE A 36 4.49 -1.69 -2.85
C ILE A 36 3.19 -1.73 -3.65
N ILE A 37 2.87 -2.90 -4.20
CA ILE A 37 1.58 -3.17 -4.83
C ILE A 37 0.91 -4.37 -4.15
N ARG A 38 -0.40 -4.30 -3.94
CA ARG A 38 -1.26 -5.39 -3.50
C ARG A 38 -2.47 -5.46 -4.41
N PHE A 39 -2.98 -6.66 -4.64
CA PHE A 39 -4.19 -6.86 -5.43
C PHE A 39 -5.34 -7.29 -4.52
N SER A 40 -6.57 -6.91 -4.85
CA SER A 40 -7.76 -7.48 -4.26
C SER A 40 -7.83 -8.99 -4.51
N ALA A 41 -8.52 -9.74 -3.64
CA ALA A 41 -8.58 -11.19 -3.75
C ALA A 41 -9.23 -11.69 -5.05
N ASP A 42 -10.15 -10.89 -5.60
CA ASP A 42 -10.82 -11.15 -6.88
C ASP A 42 -10.03 -10.65 -8.11
N GLY A 43 -8.90 -9.98 -7.89
CA GLY A 43 -8.02 -9.49 -8.92
C GLY A 43 -8.55 -8.29 -9.72
N ARG A 44 -9.63 -7.62 -9.27
CA ARG A 44 -10.21 -6.46 -9.98
C ARG A 44 -9.53 -5.14 -9.66
N TYR A 45 -8.84 -5.04 -8.51
CA TYR A 45 -8.25 -3.80 -8.03
C TYR A 45 -6.80 -3.99 -7.63
N ALA A 46 -6.01 -2.94 -7.81
CA ALA A 46 -4.62 -2.86 -7.36
C ALA A 46 -4.43 -1.64 -6.45
N TYR A 47 -3.81 -1.86 -5.30
CA TYR A 47 -3.47 -0.85 -4.32
C TYR A 47 -1.97 -0.62 -4.37
N VAL A 48 -1.55 0.58 -4.75
CA VAL A 48 -0.13 0.94 -4.86
C VAL A 48 0.21 1.99 -3.82
N LEU A 49 1.19 1.67 -2.96
CA LEU A 49 1.76 2.59 -2.00
C LEU A 49 2.86 3.41 -2.67
N PHE A 50 2.78 4.71 -2.51
CA PHE A 50 3.77 5.68 -2.99
C PHE A 50 4.53 6.26 -1.81
N GLU A 51 5.82 5.93 -1.74
CA GLU A 51 6.70 6.29 -0.62
C GLU A 51 6.86 7.79 -0.47
N LEU A 52 7.20 8.49 -1.56
CA LEU A 52 7.59 9.89 -1.53
C LEU A 52 6.38 10.83 -1.48
N SER A 53 5.29 10.49 -2.16
CA SER A 53 4.05 11.29 -2.11
C SER A 53 3.15 10.95 -0.91
N ASN A 54 3.49 9.94 -0.11
CA ASN A 54 2.70 9.49 1.05
C ASN A 54 1.23 9.23 0.72
N GLU A 55 1.01 8.48 -0.36
CA GLU A 55 -0.33 8.15 -0.87
C GLU A 55 -0.49 6.66 -1.12
N ILE A 56 -1.72 6.19 -1.02
CA ILE A 56 -2.17 4.94 -1.64
C ILE A 56 -3.02 5.31 -2.85
N LYS A 57 -2.66 4.80 -4.02
CA LYS A 57 -3.49 4.93 -5.23
C LYS A 57 -4.18 3.62 -5.51
N VAL A 58 -5.48 3.72 -5.77
CA VAL A 58 -6.35 2.61 -6.16
C VAL A 58 -6.49 2.63 -7.66
N TYR A 59 -6.22 1.50 -8.28
CA TYR A 59 -6.42 1.30 -9.71
C TYR A 59 -7.44 0.19 -9.93
N SER A 60 -8.33 0.34 -10.92
CA SER A 60 -8.94 -0.84 -11.53
C SER A 60 -7.85 -1.64 -12.23
N TYR A 61 -7.99 -2.95 -12.23
CA TYR A 61 -7.05 -3.84 -12.86
C TYR A 61 -7.81 -4.86 -13.73
N ASN A 62 -7.43 -4.94 -14.98
CA ASN A 62 -7.86 -6.00 -15.88
C ASN A 62 -6.61 -6.72 -16.41
N GLY A 63 -6.45 -7.98 -16.02
CA GLY A 63 -5.34 -8.84 -16.45
C GLY A 63 -5.63 -9.68 -17.69
N GLU A 64 -6.78 -9.50 -18.32
CA GLU A 64 -7.14 -10.22 -19.53
C GLU A 64 -6.44 -9.62 -20.77
N GLY A 65 -6.13 -10.48 -21.73
CA GLY A 65 -5.46 -10.07 -22.97
C GLY A 65 -3.94 -10.06 -22.89
N ASP A 66 -3.32 -9.43 -23.88
CA ASP A 66 -1.85 -9.41 -24.02
C ASP A 66 -1.18 -8.34 -23.15
N THR A 67 -1.89 -7.28 -22.82
CA THR A 67 -1.40 -6.16 -21.99
C THR A 67 -2.42 -5.87 -20.89
N PRO A 68 -2.07 -6.02 -19.61
CA PRO A 68 -2.95 -5.66 -18.51
C PRO A 68 -3.25 -4.16 -18.49
N GLU A 69 -4.47 -3.80 -18.13
CA GLU A 69 -4.92 -2.42 -18.03
C GLU A 69 -4.99 -1.96 -16.58
N PHE A 70 -4.54 -0.72 -16.33
CA PHE A 70 -4.62 -0.04 -15.04
C PHE A 70 -5.27 1.33 -15.23
N GLU A 71 -6.39 1.58 -14.56
CA GLU A 71 -7.04 2.88 -14.54
C GLU A 71 -7.07 3.43 -13.12
N LEU A 72 -6.59 4.67 -12.92
CA LEU A 72 -6.58 5.30 -11.60
C LEU A 72 -8.00 5.67 -11.18
N LEU A 73 -8.46 5.13 -10.04
CA LEU A 73 -9.77 5.38 -9.46
C LEU A 73 -9.73 6.38 -8.30
N GLN A 74 -8.70 6.30 -7.45
CA GLN A 74 -8.61 7.10 -6.23
C GLN A 74 -7.17 7.33 -5.81
N SER A 75 -6.91 8.46 -5.12
CA SER A 75 -5.69 8.72 -4.37
C SER A 75 -6.07 9.12 -2.94
N VAL A 76 -5.51 8.46 -1.93
CA VAL A 76 -5.72 8.75 -0.51
C VAL A 76 -4.40 8.93 0.21
N SER A 77 -4.33 9.92 1.10
CA SER A 77 -3.14 10.18 1.91
C SER A 77 -2.98 9.15 3.02
N THR A 78 -1.73 8.73 3.27
CA THR A 78 -1.36 7.89 4.42
C THR A 78 -1.14 8.71 5.70
N LEU A 79 -0.99 10.03 5.59
CA LEU A 79 -0.68 10.92 6.70
C LEU A 79 -1.89 11.19 7.59
N ALA A 80 -1.66 11.30 8.91
CA ALA A 80 -2.69 11.68 9.88
C ALA A 80 -3.14 13.13 9.68
N LYS A 81 -2.21 14.02 9.35
CA LYS A 81 -2.45 15.46 9.14
C LYS A 81 -2.18 15.83 7.69
N LYS A 82 -2.86 16.87 7.19
CA LYS A 82 -2.49 17.48 5.92
C LYS A 82 -1.13 18.15 6.10
N GLU A 83 -0.27 18.01 5.10
CA GLU A 83 0.99 18.76 5.05
C GLU A 83 0.67 20.26 5.00
N ASP A 84 1.36 21.03 5.82
CA ASP A 84 1.24 22.50 5.91
C ASP A 84 2.18 23.23 4.93
N GLY A 85 2.76 22.50 3.97
CA GLY A 85 3.76 23.02 3.02
C GLY A 85 5.20 23.03 3.56
N SER A 86 5.44 22.53 4.77
CA SER A 86 6.79 22.27 5.28
C SER A 86 7.43 21.08 4.53
N ILE A 87 8.77 21.01 4.55
CA ILE A 87 9.49 19.86 3.98
C ILE A 87 9.12 18.63 4.82
N SER A 88 8.35 17.73 4.24
CA SER A 88 7.99 16.46 4.88
C SER A 88 9.18 15.50 4.81
N HIS A 89 9.56 14.94 5.94
CA HIS A 89 10.48 13.80 6.02
C HIS A 89 9.71 12.46 6.13
N ASN A 90 8.42 12.48 5.82
CA ASN A 90 7.56 11.31 5.88
C ASN A 90 7.77 10.43 4.64
N ALA A 91 7.69 9.13 4.86
CA ALA A 91 7.85 8.12 3.81
C ALA A 91 6.89 6.96 4.07
N ALA A 92 5.88 6.80 3.23
CA ALA A 92 5.00 5.64 3.31
C ALA A 92 5.80 4.36 3.03
N SER A 93 5.77 3.39 3.95
CA SER A 93 6.78 2.34 4.00
C SER A 93 6.25 0.91 3.87
N GLY A 94 5.16 0.57 4.52
CA GLY A 94 4.54 -0.76 4.50
C GLY A 94 3.11 -0.72 3.97
N LEU A 95 2.67 -1.81 3.32
CA LEU A 95 1.30 -1.98 2.84
C LEU A 95 0.90 -3.45 2.92
N ALA A 96 -0.19 -3.75 3.63
CA ALA A 96 -0.73 -5.10 3.73
C ALA A 96 -2.26 -5.08 3.60
N LEU A 97 -2.79 -5.97 2.76
CA LEU A 97 -4.21 -6.26 2.68
C LEU A 97 -4.53 -7.39 3.66
N ALA A 98 -5.56 -7.20 4.47
CA ALA A 98 -6.00 -8.20 5.43
C ALA A 98 -6.55 -9.46 4.74
N PRO A 99 -6.44 -10.64 5.38
CA PRO A 99 -6.95 -11.89 4.82
C PRO A 99 -8.44 -11.88 4.46
N ASP A 100 -9.23 -11.03 5.11
CA ASP A 100 -10.66 -10.84 4.83
C ASP A 100 -10.93 -10.06 3.53
N GLY A 101 -9.89 -9.43 2.94
CA GLY A 101 -10.00 -8.60 1.74
C GLY A 101 -10.74 -7.27 1.95
N LYS A 102 -11.13 -6.95 3.18
CA LYS A 102 -11.94 -5.76 3.53
C LYS A 102 -11.15 -4.65 4.20
N HIS A 103 -9.93 -4.92 4.64
CA HIS A 103 -9.13 -3.96 5.37
C HIS A 103 -7.71 -3.89 4.79
N LEU A 104 -7.24 -2.68 4.60
CA LEU A 104 -5.89 -2.38 4.12
C LEU A 104 -5.15 -1.57 5.19
N PHE A 105 -3.92 -1.97 5.48
CA PHE A 105 -3.07 -1.28 6.45
C PHE A 105 -1.84 -0.71 5.78
N CYS A 106 -1.41 0.46 6.22
CA CYS A 106 -0.13 1.05 5.81
C CYS A 106 0.65 1.58 7.00
N THR A 107 1.97 1.72 6.83
CA THR A 107 2.84 2.44 7.77
C THR A 107 3.46 3.64 7.10
N THR A 108 3.72 4.70 7.90
CA THR A 108 4.41 5.91 7.43
C THR A 108 5.56 6.23 8.38
N ALA A 109 6.79 6.10 7.88
CA ALA A 109 8.00 6.51 8.58
C ALA A 109 8.07 8.04 8.64
N GLY A 110 8.76 8.58 9.65
CA GLY A 110 8.80 10.02 9.93
C GLY A 110 7.63 10.45 10.81
N GLU A 111 6.40 10.33 10.35
CA GLU A 111 5.21 10.52 11.19
C GLU A 111 5.05 9.38 12.24
N ASN A 112 5.67 8.22 11.97
CA ASN A 112 5.69 7.04 12.83
C ASN A 112 4.28 6.51 13.14
N THR A 113 3.51 6.29 12.09
CA THR A 113 2.11 5.90 12.18
C THR A 113 1.80 4.59 11.47
N VAL A 114 0.69 3.98 11.88
CA VAL A 114 -0.04 2.94 11.16
C VAL A 114 -1.44 3.43 10.84
N GLY A 115 -1.84 3.29 9.58
CA GLY A 115 -3.17 3.64 9.10
C GLY A 115 -3.97 2.41 8.72
N MET A 116 -5.30 2.45 8.96
CA MET A 116 -6.25 1.44 8.48
C MET A 116 -7.28 2.08 7.55
N PHE A 117 -7.58 1.38 6.48
CA PHE A 117 -8.59 1.72 5.49
C PHE A 117 -9.54 0.55 5.31
N GLU A 118 -10.83 0.83 5.25
CA GLU A 118 -11.82 -0.13 4.79
C GLU A 118 -11.86 -0.14 3.27
N VAL A 119 -11.96 -1.33 2.69
CA VAL A 119 -12.05 -1.56 1.25
C VAL A 119 -13.51 -1.81 0.90
N ASP A 120 -14.07 -0.97 0.03
CA ASP A 120 -15.37 -1.24 -0.58
C ASP A 120 -15.25 -2.40 -1.57
N GLY A 121 -15.95 -3.49 -1.31
CA GLY A 121 -15.84 -4.72 -2.09
C GLY A 121 -16.41 -4.62 -3.52
N GLU A 122 -17.24 -3.62 -3.82
CA GLU A 122 -17.83 -3.43 -5.15
C GLU A 122 -16.99 -2.49 -6.01
N THR A 123 -16.49 -1.41 -5.42
CA THR A 123 -15.78 -0.34 -6.13
C THR A 123 -14.26 -0.39 -5.94
N GLY A 124 -13.77 -1.15 -4.96
CA GLY A 124 -12.35 -1.20 -4.58
C GLY A 124 -11.85 0.05 -3.86
N LEU A 125 -12.70 1.06 -3.66
CA LEU A 125 -12.30 2.32 -3.06
C LEU A 125 -11.97 2.16 -1.57
N LEU A 126 -11.12 3.06 -1.08
CA LEU A 126 -10.63 3.08 0.29
C LEU A 126 -11.32 4.16 1.11
N ASP A 127 -11.83 3.80 2.28
CA ASP A 127 -12.27 4.73 3.31
C ASP A 127 -11.36 4.65 4.53
N ARG A 128 -10.68 5.76 4.87
CA ARG A 128 -9.74 5.82 5.97
C ARG A 128 -10.47 5.82 7.31
N LYS A 129 -10.19 4.81 8.15
CA LYS A 129 -10.81 4.67 9.46
C LYS A 129 -9.98 5.33 10.56
N PHE A 130 -8.67 5.07 10.60
CA PHE A 130 -7.78 5.71 11.56
C PHE A 130 -6.35 5.83 11.04
N VAL A 131 -5.58 6.69 11.70
CA VAL A 131 -4.11 6.74 11.68
C VAL A 131 -3.64 6.93 13.12
N LEU A 132 -2.83 5.98 13.64
CA LEU A 132 -2.37 5.92 15.02
C LEU A 132 -0.85 5.83 15.09
N PRO A 133 -0.21 6.36 16.18
CA PRO A 133 1.21 6.16 16.40
C PRO A 133 1.57 4.69 16.59
N VAL A 134 2.72 4.26 16.07
CA VAL A 134 3.20 2.87 16.19
C VAL A 134 3.91 2.57 17.51
N SER A 135 4.11 3.54 18.41
CA SER A 135 4.90 3.38 19.64
C SER A 135 6.34 2.88 19.39
N GLY A 136 6.88 3.24 18.25
CA GLY A 136 8.25 2.96 17.80
C GLY A 136 8.69 4.05 16.83
N ASP A 137 9.92 3.94 16.31
CA ASP A 137 10.49 4.94 15.42
C ASP A 137 10.88 4.32 14.08
N TYR A 138 10.51 5.02 13.01
CA TYR A 138 10.78 4.67 11.63
C TYR A 138 10.23 3.29 11.22
N PRO A 139 8.89 3.09 11.23
CA PRO A 139 8.28 1.84 10.76
C PRO A 139 8.64 1.58 9.30
N LYS A 140 9.12 0.38 8.99
CA LYS A 140 9.58 -0.01 7.65
C LYS A 140 8.62 -0.95 6.94
N ASP A 141 7.94 -1.79 7.69
CA ASP A 141 7.02 -2.78 7.15
C ASP A 141 6.02 -3.23 8.20
N LEU A 142 4.96 -3.88 7.76
CA LEU A 142 3.95 -4.47 8.64
C LEU A 142 3.47 -5.81 8.08
N VAL A 143 2.99 -6.65 8.97
CA VAL A 143 2.33 -7.91 8.62
C VAL A 143 1.06 -8.07 9.42
N ILE A 144 0.04 -8.64 8.79
CA ILE A 144 -1.20 -9.04 9.44
C ILE A 144 -1.09 -10.52 9.77
N PHE A 145 -1.44 -10.90 11.00
CA PHE A 145 -1.37 -12.29 11.43
C PHE A 145 -2.48 -13.11 10.76
N PRO A 146 -2.27 -14.44 10.60
CA PRO A 146 -3.28 -15.31 9.97
C PRO A 146 -4.62 -15.36 10.69
N ASP A 147 -4.65 -14.95 11.97
CA ASP A 147 -5.88 -14.85 12.76
C ASP A 147 -6.78 -13.67 12.37
N ASN A 148 -6.30 -12.80 11.49
CA ASN A 148 -6.96 -11.55 11.06
C ASN A 148 -7.37 -10.63 12.23
N GLN A 149 -6.66 -10.72 13.37
CA GLN A 149 -6.95 -9.91 14.56
C GLN A 149 -5.73 -9.14 15.06
N HIS A 150 -4.53 -9.56 14.67
CA HIS A 150 -3.29 -8.93 15.11
C HIS A 150 -2.48 -8.45 13.92
N ILE A 151 -1.77 -7.35 14.13
CA ILE A 151 -0.76 -6.83 13.21
C ILE A 151 0.56 -6.63 13.96
N ALA A 152 1.67 -6.81 13.25
CA ALA A 152 2.99 -6.45 13.76
C ALA A 152 3.65 -5.43 12.84
N VAL A 153 4.28 -4.42 13.42
CA VAL A 153 5.00 -3.35 12.73
C VAL A 153 6.47 -3.43 13.11
N ALA A 154 7.34 -3.51 12.12
CA ALA A 154 8.80 -3.50 12.31
C ALA A 154 9.31 -2.05 12.29
N ASN A 155 9.84 -1.57 13.43
CA ASN A 155 10.36 -0.22 13.62
C ASN A 155 11.89 -0.23 13.52
N HIS A 156 12.42 0.35 12.45
CA HIS A 156 13.85 0.30 12.13
C HIS A 156 14.71 1.07 13.13
N SER A 157 14.39 2.34 13.41
CA SER A 157 15.27 3.21 14.19
C SER A 157 15.21 2.92 15.70
N SER A 158 14.09 2.40 16.18
CA SER A 158 13.97 1.97 17.60
C SER A 158 14.36 0.50 17.83
N ASN A 159 14.75 -0.26 16.79
CA ASN A 159 15.06 -1.69 16.88
C ASN A 159 13.98 -2.49 17.62
N SER A 160 12.70 -2.22 17.29
CA SER A 160 11.57 -2.81 18.01
C SER A 160 10.51 -3.34 17.04
N ILE A 161 9.64 -4.20 17.58
CA ILE A 161 8.41 -4.63 16.91
C ILE A 161 7.26 -4.20 17.80
N THR A 162 6.30 -3.48 17.21
CA THR A 162 5.04 -3.15 17.88
C THR A 162 3.95 -4.07 17.38
N THR A 163 3.16 -4.64 18.29
CA THR A 163 2.00 -5.47 17.94
C THR A 163 0.73 -4.77 18.39
N PHE A 164 -0.30 -4.88 17.55
CA PHE A 164 -1.64 -4.36 17.83
C PHE A 164 -2.65 -5.47 17.73
N LYS A 165 -3.68 -5.40 18.56
CA LYS A 165 -4.92 -6.13 18.33
C LYS A 165 -5.90 -5.19 17.64
N VAL A 166 -6.53 -5.67 16.58
CA VAL A 166 -7.47 -4.87 15.80
C VAL A 166 -8.90 -5.28 16.15
N ASP A 167 -9.73 -4.29 16.43
CA ASP A 167 -11.19 -4.44 16.57
C ASP A 167 -11.84 -3.73 15.38
N TYR A 168 -12.18 -4.50 14.37
CA TYR A 168 -12.76 -3.97 13.13
C TYR A 168 -14.16 -3.36 13.30
N GLU A 169 -14.94 -3.82 14.30
CA GLU A 169 -16.26 -3.26 14.57
C GLU A 169 -16.18 -1.85 15.15
N LYS A 170 -15.15 -1.61 15.97
CA LYS A 170 -14.90 -0.31 16.58
C LYS A 170 -13.93 0.57 15.81
N ASN A 171 -13.34 0.04 14.73
CA ASN A 171 -12.30 0.72 13.96
C ASN A 171 -11.10 1.18 14.82
N ILE A 172 -10.63 0.32 15.69
CA ILE A 172 -9.47 0.55 16.57
C ILE A 172 -8.56 -0.68 16.65
#